data_2df4bc590028a9dec8b407780ed7d70d
#
_entry.id   2df4bc590028a9dec8b407780ed7d70d
#
_cell.length_a   1.000
_cell.length_b   1.000
_cell.length_c   1.000
_cell.angle_alpha   90.00
_cell.angle_beta   90.00
_cell.angle_gamma   90.00
#
_symmetry.space_group_name_H-M   'P 1'
#
loop_
_entity.id
_entity.type
_entity.pdbx_description
1 polymer ?
#
loop_
_entity_poly.entity_id
_entity_poly.type
_entity_poly.pdbx_seq_one_letter_code
_entity_poly.pdbx_strand_id
1 'polypeptide(L)'
;MAPRRHKTRLRGGLRAHGRLLLPSVALAAEWVNVGGTQYNKAAGDDAGTWSWDGGDDMKLNGYDGAGISAQGNLNIGVTGTNTVTADALQSAIEVKDGNLAITGEGTLNATAEPQKSRSAVKVEYGSLAISGDVTLNATAGTDTIAVSGDGKTGGDVDIRGANVNVTATNKVPHTIGIHTRAGNITINEGADVHVEAEANGGLNAVAVYAENISSEHGGCIAVDNAKLDAAARNGCSVSVALYSFGGKDTYLSITNGADVTLVASDRADVLDGVWMLAQDGVSRVLVENSSLTVRCGDGTGYSRKHGYGIYSQSGSQSAIPRIDIINSNVEASGNTAAIYAVNLGDAAPCLTIDGGSVVTTPAGGTVRETAGNGLVIGAAGSSAIQDVRTSDEVARSVVISSGDAVEPEPTPQPEPTPAPTSQPGGGSETGTPSVTLTQASSTAAASKPAAKATAAQKSVGALAATGDSAAMAATALGIAGASVIGAGFVASKRRNR
;
A
#
# COMPACT_ATOMS: atom_id res chain seq x y z
N MET A 1 53.28 16.19 12.22
CA MET A 1 52.74 15.16 11.34
C MET A 1 51.33 14.87 11.83
N ALA A 2 50.31 15.35 11.09
CA ALA A 2 48.89 15.15 11.42
C ALA A 2 48.33 14.09 10.48
N PRO A 3 47.49 13.14 10.94
CA PRO A 3 46.91 12.12 10.07
C PRO A 3 45.75 12.69 9.23
N ARG A 4 45.88 12.53 7.91
CA ARG A 4 44.83 12.85 6.95
C ARG A 4 43.66 11.90 7.12
N ARG A 5 42.48 12.43 7.46
CA ARG A 5 41.22 11.70 7.41
C ARG A 5 40.77 11.55 5.94
N HIS A 6 40.78 10.33 5.43
CA HIS A 6 40.12 9.97 4.18
C HIS A 6 38.62 9.98 4.42
N LYS A 7 37.93 10.95 3.82
CA LYS A 7 36.46 10.91 3.63
C LYS A 7 36.16 10.01 2.42
N THR A 8 35.86 8.77 2.65
CA THR A 8 35.32 7.88 1.63
C THR A 8 33.84 8.25 1.45
N ARG A 9 33.52 9.02 0.42
CA ARG A 9 32.13 9.22 -0.05
C ARG A 9 31.68 7.93 -0.71
N LEU A 10 30.93 7.11 -0.02
CA LEU A 10 30.10 6.07 -0.61
C LEU A 10 28.90 6.75 -1.29
N ARG A 11 29.07 7.16 -2.54
CA ARG A 11 27.95 7.39 -3.46
C ARG A 11 27.45 6.04 -3.96
N GLY A 12 26.67 5.35 -3.14
CA GLY A 12 25.82 4.25 -3.55
C GLY A 12 24.53 4.83 -4.10
N GLY A 13 24.54 5.36 -5.33
CA GLY A 13 23.31 5.59 -6.06
C GLY A 13 22.65 4.22 -6.28
N LEU A 14 21.54 3.93 -5.63
CA LEU A 14 20.64 2.89 -6.04
C LEU A 14 20.17 3.27 -7.46
N ARG A 15 20.79 2.69 -8.46
CA ARG A 15 20.16 2.59 -9.77
C ARG A 15 18.90 1.77 -9.56
N ALA A 16 17.73 2.38 -9.73
CA ALA A 16 16.54 1.64 -10.02
C ALA A 16 16.94 0.67 -11.14
N HIS A 17 17.11 -0.59 -10.81
CA HIS A 17 17.30 -1.63 -11.79
C HIS A 17 15.91 -1.82 -12.41
N GLY A 18 15.63 -0.99 -13.44
CA GLY A 18 14.68 -1.38 -14.44
C GLY A 18 15.17 -2.73 -14.96
N ARG A 19 14.75 -3.81 -14.32
CA ARG A 19 14.87 -5.13 -14.92
C ARG A 19 14.05 -5.04 -16.18
N LEU A 20 14.74 -4.94 -17.32
CA LEU A 20 14.16 -5.41 -18.56
C LEU A 20 13.60 -6.79 -18.22
N LEU A 21 12.29 -6.93 -18.23
CA LEU A 21 11.64 -8.22 -18.27
C LEU A 21 12.21 -8.89 -19.54
N LEU A 22 13.26 -9.70 -19.35
CA LEU A 22 13.63 -10.63 -20.41
C LEU A 22 12.39 -11.50 -20.58
N PRO A 23 11.84 -11.61 -21.78
CA PRO A 23 10.72 -12.47 -22.00
C PRO A 23 11.16 -13.88 -21.56
N SER A 24 10.64 -14.39 -20.41
CA SER A 24 10.38 -15.80 -20.35
C SER A 24 9.67 -16.11 -21.64
N VAL A 25 10.01 -17.20 -22.32
CA VAL A 25 9.34 -17.59 -23.56
C VAL A 25 7.85 -17.50 -23.24
N ALA A 26 7.24 -16.38 -23.69
CA ALA A 26 5.89 -16.04 -23.32
C ALA A 26 5.02 -17.02 -24.09
N LEU A 27 4.47 -18.00 -23.40
CA LEU A 27 3.45 -18.87 -23.97
C LEU A 27 2.19 -18.03 -24.05
N ALA A 28 1.78 -17.73 -25.27
CA ALA A 28 0.50 -17.14 -25.56
C ALA A 28 -0.62 -17.93 -24.86
N ALA A 29 -1.75 -17.28 -24.59
CA ALA A 29 -2.86 -17.98 -23.96
C ALA A 29 -3.26 -19.19 -24.81
N GLU A 30 -3.22 -20.36 -24.21
CA GLU A 30 -3.63 -21.61 -24.87
C GLU A 30 -5.13 -21.63 -25.10
N TRP A 31 -5.87 -21.00 -24.20
CA TRP A 31 -7.31 -20.80 -24.25
C TRP A 31 -7.73 -19.61 -23.41
N VAL A 32 -8.86 -19.05 -23.74
CA VAL A 32 -9.59 -18.11 -22.88
C VAL A 32 -10.99 -18.65 -22.63
N ASN A 33 -11.52 -18.36 -21.44
CA ASN A 33 -12.92 -18.59 -21.11
C ASN A 33 -13.58 -17.23 -20.87
N VAL A 34 -14.69 -16.99 -21.56
CA VAL A 34 -15.48 -15.77 -21.42
C VAL A 34 -16.92 -16.18 -21.12
N GLY A 35 -17.43 -15.76 -19.96
CA GLY A 35 -18.79 -16.05 -19.57
C GLY A 35 -19.11 -17.57 -19.45
N GLY A 36 -18.14 -18.39 -19.05
CA GLY A 36 -18.28 -19.84 -18.91
C GLY A 36 -18.05 -20.63 -20.21
N THR A 37 -17.81 -19.97 -21.34
CA THR A 37 -17.49 -20.63 -22.61
C THR A 37 -16.00 -20.56 -22.91
N GLN A 38 -15.38 -21.72 -23.15
CA GLN A 38 -13.97 -21.80 -23.49
C GLN A 38 -13.73 -21.72 -24.99
N TYR A 39 -12.74 -20.93 -25.39
CA TYR A 39 -12.27 -20.75 -26.76
C TYR A 39 -10.79 -21.11 -26.85
N ASN A 40 -10.41 -21.90 -27.87
CA ASN A 40 -9.03 -22.34 -28.13
C ASN A 40 -8.49 -21.73 -29.45
N LYS A 41 -9.15 -20.72 -29.98
CA LYS A 41 -8.80 -19.97 -31.19
C LYS A 41 -9.49 -18.62 -31.14
N ALA A 42 -9.08 -17.70 -31.98
CA ALA A 42 -9.66 -16.38 -32.11
C ALA A 42 -11.20 -16.42 -32.03
N ALA A 43 -11.76 -15.55 -31.19
CA ALA A 43 -13.19 -15.49 -30.88
C ALA A 43 -13.60 -14.07 -30.50
N GLY A 44 -14.90 -13.83 -30.46
CA GLY A 44 -15.53 -12.58 -30.04
C GLY A 44 -17.03 -12.72 -30.07
N ASP A 45 -17.76 -11.68 -29.65
CA ASP A 45 -19.18 -11.62 -29.76
C ASP A 45 -19.63 -10.82 -31.00
N ASP A 46 -20.85 -11.05 -31.46
CA ASP A 46 -21.43 -10.36 -32.64
C ASP A 46 -21.60 -8.85 -32.38
N ALA A 47 -21.72 -8.42 -31.13
CA ALA A 47 -21.85 -7.03 -30.76
C ALA A 47 -20.49 -6.27 -30.72
N GLY A 48 -19.37 -7.00 -30.80
CA GLY A 48 -18.01 -6.42 -30.74
C GLY A 48 -17.65 -5.87 -29.38
N THR A 49 -18.31 -6.35 -28.30
CA THR A 49 -18.00 -5.91 -26.93
C THR A 49 -16.74 -6.54 -26.40
N TRP A 50 -16.35 -7.70 -26.94
CA TRP A 50 -15.07 -8.32 -26.69
C TRP A 50 -14.56 -9.09 -27.93
N SER A 51 -13.25 -9.22 -28.02
CA SER A 51 -12.59 -10.08 -29.00
C SER A 51 -11.26 -10.59 -28.49
N TRP A 52 -10.89 -11.81 -28.87
CA TRP A 52 -9.60 -12.41 -28.61
C TRP A 52 -8.99 -12.90 -29.93
N ASP A 53 -7.73 -12.61 -30.16
CA ASP A 53 -7.03 -12.92 -31.40
C ASP A 53 -6.61 -14.39 -31.54
N GLY A 54 -6.74 -15.17 -30.47
CA GLY A 54 -6.27 -16.57 -30.40
C GLY A 54 -4.83 -16.69 -29.92
N GLY A 55 -4.22 -15.60 -29.49
CA GLY A 55 -2.90 -15.47 -28.90
C GLY A 55 -2.94 -14.80 -27.53
N ASP A 56 -2.19 -13.72 -27.35
CA ASP A 56 -2.13 -12.99 -26.07
C ASP A 56 -3.18 -11.89 -25.97
N ASP A 57 -3.69 -11.35 -27.09
CA ASP A 57 -4.41 -10.09 -27.12
C ASP A 57 -5.92 -10.26 -27.07
N MET A 58 -6.53 -9.74 -26.01
CA MET A 58 -7.98 -9.58 -25.84
C MET A 58 -8.35 -8.10 -25.81
N LYS A 59 -9.46 -7.74 -26.43
CA LYS A 59 -10.01 -6.38 -26.40
C LYS A 59 -11.38 -6.41 -25.73
N LEU A 60 -11.63 -5.42 -24.87
CA LEU A 60 -12.92 -5.15 -24.24
C LEU A 60 -13.37 -3.75 -24.64
N ASN A 61 -14.61 -3.64 -25.13
CA ASN A 61 -15.24 -2.39 -25.54
C ASN A 61 -16.73 -2.41 -25.23
N GLY A 62 -17.10 -2.05 -24.01
CA GLY A 62 -18.49 -2.14 -23.54
C GLY A 62 -18.91 -3.55 -23.12
N TYR A 63 -17.98 -4.41 -22.76
CA TYR A 63 -18.29 -5.73 -22.21
C TYR A 63 -19.01 -5.61 -20.87
N ASP A 64 -20.15 -6.26 -20.76
CA ASP A 64 -20.90 -6.41 -19.50
C ASP A 64 -21.32 -7.88 -19.36
N GLY A 65 -20.52 -8.63 -18.59
CA GLY A 65 -20.72 -10.08 -18.56
C GLY A 65 -20.00 -10.78 -17.40
N ALA A 66 -20.05 -12.11 -17.47
CA ALA A 66 -19.44 -12.98 -16.50
C ALA A 66 -17.90 -13.06 -16.66
N GLY A 67 -17.26 -13.76 -15.75
CA GLY A 67 -15.83 -13.81 -15.60
C GLY A 67 -15.03 -14.17 -16.85
N ILE A 68 -13.78 -13.71 -16.87
CA ILE A 68 -12.78 -13.98 -17.91
C ILE A 68 -11.65 -14.78 -17.27
N SER A 69 -11.27 -15.92 -17.86
CA SER A 69 -10.09 -16.66 -17.42
C SER A 69 -9.25 -17.13 -18.60
N ALA A 70 -7.95 -17.29 -18.37
CA ALA A 70 -6.98 -17.75 -19.37
C ALA A 70 -5.93 -18.68 -18.77
N GLN A 71 -5.35 -19.51 -19.63
CA GLN A 71 -4.14 -20.29 -19.37
C GLN A 71 -3.02 -19.76 -20.27
N GLY A 72 -1.94 -19.26 -19.70
CA GLY A 72 -0.87 -18.55 -20.39
C GLY A 72 -1.04 -17.04 -20.29
N ASN A 73 -0.24 -16.27 -21.02
CA ASN A 73 -0.29 -14.82 -20.96
C ASN A 73 -1.57 -14.25 -21.56
N LEU A 74 -2.08 -13.18 -20.96
CA LEU A 74 -3.23 -12.45 -21.47
C LEU A 74 -3.01 -10.93 -21.37
N ASN A 75 -3.17 -10.23 -22.49
CA ASN A 75 -3.16 -8.76 -22.57
C ASN A 75 -4.58 -8.29 -22.79
N ILE A 76 -5.17 -7.58 -21.85
CA ILE A 76 -6.52 -7.02 -21.98
C ILE A 76 -6.41 -5.54 -22.34
N GLY A 77 -6.75 -5.20 -23.58
CA GLY A 77 -6.90 -3.83 -24.04
C GLY A 77 -8.32 -3.33 -23.73
N VAL A 78 -8.41 -2.26 -22.91
CA VAL A 78 -9.67 -1.73 -22.38
C VAL A 78 -10.03 -0.43 -23.10
N THR A 79 -11.20 -0.37 -23.72
CA THR A 79 -11.81 0.85 -24.25
C THR A 79 -13.26 0.96 -23.77
N GLY A 80 -13.76 2.19 -23.59
CA GLY A 80 -15.10 2.40 -23.03
C GLY A 80 -15.23 1.89 -21.59
N THR A 81 -16.46 1.60 -21.19
CA THR A 81 -16.74 1.07 -19.83
C THR A 81 -17.07 -0.41 -19.91
N ASN A 82 -16.33 -1.22 -19.18
CA ASN A 82 -16.47 -2.67 -19.17
C ASN A 82 -16.76 -3.15 -17.75
N THR A 83 -17.60 -4.18 -17.62
CA THR A 83 -17.92 -4.83 -16.36
C THR A 83 -17.71 -6.33 -16.48
N VAL A 84 -16.86 -6.87 -15.61
CA VAL A 84 -16.59 -8.30 -15.50
C VAL A 84 -16.99 -8.75 -14.11
N THR A 85 -18.03 -9.57 -14.03
CA THR A 85 -18.55 -10.09 -12.76
C THR A 85 -18.16 -11.55 -12.59
N ALA A 86 -17.54 -11.89 -11.48
CA ALA A 86 -17.21 -13.27 -11.15
C ALA A 86 -18.45 -14.15 -11.14
N ASP A 87 -18.35 -15.31 -11.73
CA ASP A 87 -19.36 -16.34 -11.55
C ASP A 87 -19.24 -17.05 -10.17
N ALA A 88 -20.08 -18.04 -9.93
CA ALA A 88 -20.09 -18.76 -8.65
C ALA A 88 -18.80 -19.56 -8.38
N LEU A 89 -17.91 -19.76 -9.35
CA LEU A 89 -16.77 -20.68 -9.26
C LEU A 89 -15.40 -20.04 -9.52
N GLN A 90 -15.32 -18.84 -10.12
CA GLN A 90 -14.08 -18.21 -10.56
C GLN A 90 -13.93 -16.78 -10.01
N SER A 91 -12.73 -16.22 -10.10
CA SER A 91 -12.48 -14.79 -9.94
C SER A 91 -13.08 -14.03 -11.13
N ALA A 92 -13.26 -12.70 -11.04
CA ALA A 92 -13.78 -11.97 -12.19
C ALA A 92 -12.80 -12.03 -13.37
N ILE A 93 -11.51 -11.81 -13.11
CA ILE A 93 -10.44 -12.04 -14.08
C ILE A 93 -9.41 -12.98 -13.44
N GLU A 94 -9.12 -14.11 -14.12
CA GLU A 94 -8.17 -15.11 -13.62
C GLU A 94 -7.22 -15.57 -14.73
N VAL A 95 -5.92 -15.43 -14.50
CA VAL A 95 -4.86 -15.94 -15.39
C VAL A 95 -4.04 -16.98 -14.65
N LYS A 96 -3.79 -18.13 -15.29
CA LYS A 96 -2.97 -19.23 -14.76
C LYS A 96 -1.76 -19.47 -15.64
N ASP A 97 -0.62 -19.77 -14.98
CA ASP A 97 0.65 -20.09 -15.64
C ASP A 97 1.08 -19.04 -16.70
N GLY A 98 0.83 -17.75 -16.41
CA GLY A 98 1.14 -16.67 -17.31
C GLY A 98 0.94 -15.30 -16.68
N ASN A 99 1.32 -14.26 -17.41
CA ASN A 99 1.21 -12.88 -16.99
C ASN A 99 -0.12 -12.27 -17.46
N LEU A 100 -0.65 -11.35 -16.68
CA LEU A 100 -1.78 -10.52 -17.06
C LEU A 100 -1.32 -9.08 -17.26
N ALA A 101 -1.59 -8.51 -18.43
CA ALA A 101 -1.48 -7.08 -18.68
C ALA A 101 -2.86 -6.46 -18.90
N ILE A 102 -3.16 -5.34 -18.24
CA ILE A 102 -4.38 -4.55 -18.43
C ILE A 102 -3.94 -3.17 -18.91
N THR A 103 -4.37 -2.77 -20.11
CA THR A 103 -3.93 -1.53 -20.75
C THR A 103 -5.10 -0.82 -21.44
N GLY A 104 -4.92 0.44 -21.80
CA GLY A 104 -5.92 1.18 -22.61
C GLY A 104 -6.31 2.51 -22.00
N GLU A 105 -7.44 3.04 -22.42
CA GLU A 105 -7.97 4.37 -22.05
C GLU A 105 -9.39 4.27 -21.43
N GLY A 106 -9.86 3.06 -21.16
CA GLY A 106 -11.22 2.82 -20.69
C GLY A 106 -11.30 2.51 -19.20
N THR A 107 -12.50 2.17 -18.77
CA THR A 107 -12.81 1.71 -17.41
C THR A 107 -13.08 0.21 -17.40
N LEU A 108 -12.46 -0.50 -16.47
CA LEU A 108 -12.69 -1.91 -16.20
C LEU A 108 -13.18 -2.09 -14.75
N ASN A 109 -14.43 -2.49 -14.60
CA ASN A 109 -15.02 -2.85 -13.32
C ASN A 109 -14.93 -4.37 -13.17
N ALA A 110 -14.08 -4.85 -12.28
CA ALA A 110 -13.92 -6.27 -11.97
C ALA A 110 -14.50 -6.55 -10.58
N THR A 111 -15.54 -7.38 -10.49
CA THR A 111 -16.27 -7.60 -9.24
C THR A 111 -16.40 -9.08 -8.92
N ALA A 112 -16.03 -9.46 -7.70
CA ALA A 112 -16.33 -10.77 -7.13
C ALA A 112 -17.15 -10.63 -5.85
N GLU A 113 -18.03 -11.63 -5.57
CA GLU A 113 -18.88 -11.58 -4.38
C GLU A 113 -18.06 -11.52 -3.08
N PRO A 114 -18.31 -10.52 -2.21
CA PRO A 114 -17.51 -10.31 -1.00
C PRO A 114 -17.47 -11.47 -0.01
N GLN A 115 -18.47 -12.34 -0.01
CA GLN A 115 -18.59 -13.44 0.95
C GLN A 115 -17.90 -14.75 0.51
N LYS A 116 -17.32 -14.75 -0.68
CA LYS A 116 -16.59 -15.91 -1.21
C LYS A 116 -15.10 -15.58 -1.26
N SER A 117 -14.25 -16.58 -1.01
CA SER A 117 -12.78 -16.44 -1.12
C SER A 117 -12.35 -16.32 -2.59
N ARG A 118 -12.73 -15.21 -3.24
CA ARG A 118 -12.48 -14.94 -4.65
C ARG A 118 -11.93 -13.54 -4.82
N SER A 119 -11.12 -13.37 -5.84
CA SER A 119 -10.51 -12.12 -6.21
C SER A 119 -11.28 -11.44 -7.34
N ALA A 120 -11.20 -10.12 -7.42
CA ALA A 120 -11.59 -9.41 -8.62
C ALA A 120 -10.58 -9.67 -9.75
N VAL A 121 -9.28 -9.62 -9.43
CA VAL A 121 -8.20 -9.97 -10.35
C VAL A 121 -7.29 -10.99 -9.68
N LYS A 122 -7.02 -12.10 -10.35
CA LYS A 122 -6.16 -13.17 -9.85
C LYS A 122 -5.15 -13.62 -10.91
N VAL A 123 -3.88 -13.67 -10.54
CA VAL A 123 -2.81 -14.23 -11.36
C VAL A 123 -2.11 -15.33 -10.57
N GLU A 124 -2.12 -16.54 -11.09
CA GLU A 124 -1.42 -17.68 -10.51
C GLU A 124 -0.19 -18.03 -11.36
N TYR A 125 0.97 -18.04 -10.73
CA TYR A 125 2.27 -18.34 -11.36
C TYR A 125 2.66 -17.36 -12.48
N GLY A 126 2.44 -16.06 -12.22
CA GLY A 126 2.77 -14.98 -13.15
C GLY A 126 2.79 -13.63 -12.46
N SER A 127 2.84 -12.57 -13.26
CA SER A 127 2.85 -11.19 -12.81
C SER A 127 1.68 -10.40 -13.38
N LEU A 128 1.27 -9.33 -12.70
CA LEU A 128 0.25 -8.39 -13.14
C LEU A 128 0.88 -7.05 -13.52
N ALA A 129 0.58 -6.55 -14.71
CA ALA A 129 0.88 -5.19 -15.13
C ALA A 129 -0.40 -4.43 -15.44
N ILE A 130 -0.53 -3.20 -14.93
CA ILE A 130 -1.63 -2.28 -15.23
C ILE A 130 -1.00 -0.99 -15.72
N SER A 131 -1.32 -0.54 -16.93
CA SER A 131 -0.65 0.63 -17.49
C SER A 131 -1.50 1.42 -18.49
N GLY A 132 -1.09 2.67 -18.74
CA GLY A 132 -1.80 3.61 -19.59
C GLY A 132 -2.90 4.35 -18.83
N ASP A 133 -3.80 5.01 -19.57
CA ASP A 133 -4.88 5.81 -18.97
C ASP A 133 -6.08 4.96 -18.49
N VAL A 134 -5.86 3.67 -18.24
CA VAL A 134 -6.91 2.75 -17.79
C VAL A 134 -7.33 3.05 -16.35
N THR A 135 -8.63 2.99 -16.10
CA THR A 135 -9.20 2.97 -14.75
C THR A 135 -9.63 1.55 -14.40
N LEU A 136 -9.00 0.92 -13.43
CA LEU A 136 -9.41 -0.37 -12.87
C LEU A 136 -10.15 -0.16 -11.55
N ASN A 137 -11.41 -0.59 -11.47
CA ASN A 137 -12.17 -0.68 -10.23
C ASN A 137 -12.32 -2.16 -9.85
N ALA A 138 -11.57 -2.61 -8.86
CA ALA A 138 -11.55 -3.99 -8.40
C ALA A 138 -12.28 -4.12 -7.04
N THR A 139 -13.32 -4.95 -6.97
CA THR A 139 -14.09 -5.16 -5.74
C THR A 139 -14.23 -6.65 -5.44
N ALA A 140 -13.83 -7.06 -4.24
CA ALA A 140 -13.97 -8.46 -3.79
C ALA A 140 -14.00 -8.58 -2.26
N GLY A 141 -13.97 -9.81 -1.77
CA GLY A 141 -14.00 -10.11 -0.34
C GLY A 141 -12.63 -10.31 0.29
N THR A 142 -11.87 -11.31 -0.15
CA THR A 142 -10.58 -11.65 0.48
C THR A 142 -9.42 -10.89 -0.15
N ASP A 143 -8.63 -11.53 -0.98
CA ASP A 143 -7.55 -10.89 -1.72
C ASP A 143 -8.13 -10.29 -3.00
N THR A 144 -8.40 -8.98 -3.04
CA THR A 144 -9.11 -8.37 -4.17
C THR A 144 -8.28 -8.36 -5.45
N ILE A 145 -7.02 -7.98 -5.37
CA ILE A 145 -5.99 -8.23 -6.38
C ILE A 145 -5.01 -9.24 -5.78
N ALA A 146 -4.98 -10.45 -6.31
CA ALA A 146 -4.15 -11.55 -5.83
C ALA A 146 -3.18 -12.01 -6.90
N VAL A 147 -1.89 -11.87 -6.66
CA VAL A 147 -0.83 -12.29 -7.57
C VAL A 147 0.11 -13.26 -6.87
N SER A 148 0.45 -14.36 -7.51
CA SER A 148 1.43 -15.31 -6.99
C SER A 148 2.41 -15.73 -8.07
N GLY A 149 3.71 -15.69 -7.75
CA GLY A 149 4.76 -16.28 -8.55
C GLY A 149 4.94 -17.76 -8.25
N ASP A 150 5.86 -18.41 -8.98
CA ASP A 150 6.28 -19.79 -8.76
C ASP A 150 7.32 -19.93 -7.63
N GLY A 151 7.61 -18.84 -6.92
CA GLY A 151 8.66 -18.75 -5.89
C GLY A 151 10.07 -18.51 -6.44
N LYS A 152 10.25 -18.50 -7.75
CA LYS A 152 11.51 -18.18 -8.43
C LYS A 152 11.39 -16.98 -9.36
N THR A 153 10.29 -16.91 -10.08
CA THR A 153 9.99 -15.86 -11.06
C THR A 153 8.52 -15.46 -10.96
N GLY A 154 8.21 -14.23 -11.35
CA GLY A 154 6.84 -13.71 -11.32
C GLY A 154 6.38 -13.30 -9.93
N GLY A 155 5.10 -13.07 -9.81
CA GLY A 155 4.47 -12.58 -8.58
C GLY A 155 4.47 -11.06 -8.46
N ASP A 156 5.08 -10.33 -9.36
CA ASP A 156 5.14 -8.88 -9.31
C ASP A 156 3.79 -8.24 -9.69
N VAL A 157 3.47 -7.13 -9.02
CA VAL A 157 2.40 -6.20 -9.38
C VAL A 157 3.04 -4.89 -9.81
N ASP A 158 2.79 -4.46 -11.03
CA ASP A 158 3.36 -3.24 -11.61
C ASP A 158 2.24 -2.33 -12.13
N ILE A 159 2.09 -1.14 -11.54
CA ILE A 159 1.05 -0.16 -11.86
C ILE A 159 1.71 1.12 -12.34
N ARG A 160 1.46 1.51 -13.61
CA ARG A 160 2.12 2.65 -14.27
C ARG A 160 1.11 3.57 -14.91
N GLY A 161 1.06 4.84 -14.51
CA GLY A 161 0.24 5.85 -15.13
C GLY A 161 -1.27 5.58 -15.09
N ALA A 162 -1.71 4.54 -14.39
CA ALA A 162 -3.08 4.08 -14.32
C ALA A 162 -3.81 4.57 -13.08
N ASN A 163 -5.15 4.60 -13.12
CA ASN A 163 -5.99 4.81 -11.96
C ASN A 163 -6.50 3.47 -11.45
N VAL A 164 -6.16 3.09 -10.22
CA VAL A 164 -6.54 1.79 -9.65
C VAL A 164 -7.27 1.98 -8.33
N ASN A 165 -8.55 1.58 -8.29
CA ASN A 165 -9.39 1.60 -7.11
C ASN A 165 -9.67 0.17 -6.65
N VAL A 166 -9.26 -0.16 -5.45
CA VAL A 166 -9.39 -1.50 -4.87
C VAL A 166 -10.25 -1.44 -3.62
N THR A 167 -11.33 -2.19 -3.60
CA THR A 167 -12.19 -2.34 -2.42
C THR A 167 -12.27 -3.79 -2.01
N ALA A 168 -11.69 -4.11 -0.87
CA ALA A 168 -11.74 -5.41 -0.22
C ALA A 168 -12.67 -5.33 1.00
N THR A 169 -13.81 -6.03 0.99
CA THR A 169 -14.77 -6.00 2.10
C THR A 169 -15.25 -7.39 2.42
N ASN A 170 -14.98 -7.89 3.62
CA ASN A 170 -15.39 -9.24 4.01
C ASN A 170 -15.66 -9.39 5.50
N LYS A 171 -16.37 -10.47 5.84
CA LYS A 171 -16.57 -10.99 7.20
C LYS A 171 -15.77 -12.26 7.50
N VAL A 172 -14.95 -12.71 6.54
CA VAL A 172 -14.07 -13.88 6.71
C VAL A 172 -12.74 -13.48 7.35
N PRO A 173 -11.89 -14.45 7.76
CA PRO A 173 -10.70 -14.15 8.57
C PRO A 173 -9.74 -13.11 8.00
N HIS A 174 -9.59 -13.02 6.68
CA HIS A 174 -8.61 -12.14 6.06
C HIS A 174 -9.25 -11.30 4.96
N THR A 175 -8.94 -10.01 4.95
CA THR A 175 -9.35 -9.05 3.94
C THR A 175 -8.12 -8.29 3.48
N ILE A 176 -7.72 -8.47 2.23
CA ILE A 176 -6.52 -7.87 1.66
C ILE A 176 -6.88 -7.17 0.36
N GLY A 177 -6.45 -5.91 0.20
CA GLY A 177 -6.68 -5.15 -1.03
C GLY A 177 -5.81 -5.64 -2.18
N ILE A 178 -4.51 -5.36 -2.14
CA ILE A 178 -3.51 -5.81 -3.10
C ILE A 178 -2.56 -6.78 -2.39
N HIS A 179 -2.44 -7.99 -2.91
CA HIS A 179 -1.58 -9.02 -2.35
C HIS A 179 -0.68 -9.64 -3.41
N THR A 180 0.63 -9.64 -3.18
CA THR A 180 1.54 -10.48 -3.95
C THR A 180 2.25 -11.49 -3.07
N ARG A 181 2.39 -12.72 -3.60
CA ARG A 181 3.20 -13.79 -3.02
C ARG A 181 4.39 -14.08 -3.93
N ALA A 182 5.58 -13.99 -3.38
CA ALA A 182 6.86 -14.19 -4.06
C ALA A 182 7.24 -13.09 -5.08
N GLY A 183 6.67 -11.89 -4.95
CA GLY A 183 6.95 -10.76 -5.85
C GLY A 183 7.01 -9.42 -5.14
N ASN A 184 7.05 -8.36 -5.93
CA ASN A 184 7.12 -6.97 -5.49
C ASN A 184 5.86 -6.22 -5.96
N ILE A 185 5.59 -5.08 -5.33
CA ILE A 185 4.56 -4.13 -5.76
C ILE A 185 5.26 -2.85 -6.16
N THR A 186 5.08 -2.42 -7.40
CA THR A 186 5.63 -1.15 -7.93
C THR A 186 4.49 -0.28 -8.42
N ILE A 187 4.46 0.99 -7.98
CA ILE A 187 3.49 2.00 -8.35
C ILE A 187 4.29 3.21 -8.83
N ASN A 188 4.18 3.57 -10.10
CA ASN A 188 5.05 4.59 -10.70
C ASN A 188 4.40 5.37 -11.87
N GLU A 189 5.18 6.26 -12.47
CA GLU A 189 4.82 6.99 -13.69
C GLU A 189 3.50 7.78 -13.56
N GLY A 190 3.24 8.37 -12.39
CA GLY A 190 2.02 9.17 -12.15
C GLY A 190 0.77 8.34 -11.87
N ALA A 191 0.88 7.07 -11.58
CA ALA A 191 -0.26 6.24 -11.16
C ALA A 191 -0.95 6.81 -9.92
N ASP A 192 -2.28 6.72 -9.87
CA ASP A 192 -3.12 7.06 -8.71
C ASP A 192 -3.82 5.80 -8.22
N VAL A 193 -3.38 5.31 -7.04
CA VAL A 193 -3.83 4.04 -6.48
C VAL A 193 -4.54 4.27 -5.16
N HIS A 194 -5.79 3.84 -5.09
CA HIS A 194 -6.60 3.87 -3.89
C HIS A 194 -6.97 2.45 -3.45
N VAL A 195 -6.66 2.09 -2.21
CA VAL A 195 -6.89 0.75 -1.65
C VAL A 195 -7.61 0.83 -0.33
N GLU A 196 -8.78 0.22 -0.24
CA GLU A 196 -9.52 0.08 1.02
C GLU A 196 -9.72 -1.40 1.34
N ALA A 197 -9.26 -1.81 2.53
CA ALA A 197 -9.47 -3.15 3.08
C ALA A 197 -10.28 -3.06 4.39
N GLU A 198 -11.50 -3.58 4.39
CA GLU A 198 -12.42 -3.53 5.53
C GLU A 198 -12.84 -4.94 5.97
N ALA A 199 -12.35 -5.38 7.11
CA ALA A 199 -12.61 -6.71 7.65
C ALA A 199 -13.80 -6.73 8.62
N ASN A 200 -15.01 -6.44 8.18
CA ASN A 200 -16.27 -6.31 8.93
C ASN A 200 -16.55 -7.43 9.96
N GLY A 201 -15.74 -7.53 11.02
CA GLY A 201 -15.75 -8.59 12.02
C GLY A 201 -14.81 -9.77 11.70
N GLY A 202 -14.02 -9.69 10.64
CA GLY A 202 -12.91 -10.61 10.33
C GLY A 202 -11.68 -10.37 11.20
N LEU A 203 -10.70 -11.28 11.13
CA LEU A 203 -9.49 -11.17 11.96
C LEU A 203 -8.54 -10.08 11.47
N ASN A 204 -8.27 -10.02 10.18
CA ASN A 204 -7.23 -9.18 9.62
C ASN A 204 -7.73 -8.32 8.47
N ALA A 205 -7.31 -7.04 8.47
CA ALA A 205 -7.42 -6.12 7.36
C ALA A 205 -6.01 -5.66 6.96
N VAL A 206 -5.63 -5.83 5.69
CA VAL A 206 -4.37 -5.35 5.15
C VAL A 206 -4.64 -4.69 3.79
N ALA A 207 -4.30 -3.41 3.62
CA ALA A 207 -4.61 -2.78 2.34
C ALA A 207 -3.62 -3.20 1.26
N VAL A 208 -2.31 -3.10 1.49
CA VAL A 208 -1.26 -3.49 0.54
C VAL A 208 -0.30 -4.46 1.20
N TYR A 209 -0.15 -5.65 0.63
CA TYR A 209 0.69 -6.71 1.20
C TYR A 209 1.63 -7.31 0.15
N ALA A 210 2.94 -7.17 0.39
CA ALA A 210 3.97 -7.87 -0.37
C ALA A 210 4.60 -8.95 0.50
N GLU A 211 4.39 -10.21 0.14
CA GLU A 211 4.93 -11.37 0.84
C GLU A 211 5.96 -12.07 -0.05
N ASN A 212 7.12 -12.37 0.50
CA ASN A 212 8.07 -13.25 -0.15
C ASN A 212 8.69 -14.25 0.83
N ILE A 213 8.22 -15.47 0.80
CA ILE A 213 8.66 -16.55 1.69
C ILE A 213 9.96 -17.19 1.18
N SER A 214 10.34 -16.95 -0.08
CA SER A 214 11.57 -17.52 -0.64
C SER A 214 12.80 -16.87 -0.02
N SER A 215 13.81 -17.66 0.30
CA SER A 215 15.04 -17.18 0.92
C SER A 215 15.91 -16.30 0.01
N GLU A 216 15.54 -16.11 -1.26
CA GLU A 216 16.39 -15.41 -2.24
C GLU A 216 15.96 -13.97 -2.51
N HIS A 217 14.68 -13.62 -2.29
CA HIS A 217 14.16 -12.27 -2.54
C HIS A 217 13.22 -11.83 -1.43
N GLY A 218 13.26 -10.56 -1.05
CA GLY A 218 12.31 -9.95 -0.11
C GLY A 218 11.07 -9.42 -0.85
N GLY A 219 9.91 -9.36 -0.20
CA GLY A 219 8.75 -8.63 -0.70
C GLY A 219 9.04 -7.13 -0.63
N CYS A 220 9.07 -6.45 -1.76
CA CYS A 220 9.36 -5.02 -1.85
C CYS A 220 8.13 -4.25 -2.29
N ILE A 221 7.96 -3.04 -1.77
CA ILE A 221 6.93 -2.10 -2.20
C ILE A 221 7.63 -0.81 -2.59
N ALA A 222 7.41 -0.35 -3.82
CA ALA A 222 7.97 0.90 -4.31
C ALA A 222 6.85 1.82 -4.82
N VAL A 223 6.85 3.07 -4.35
CA VAL A 223 6.01 4.15 -4.87
C VAL A 223 6.94 5.24 -5.37
N ASP A 224 6.99 5.45 -6.67
CA ASP A 224 7.94 6.35 -7.33
C ASP A 224 7.21 7.32 -8.25
N ASN A 225 7.25 8.63 -7.97
CA ASN A 225 6.52 9.64 -8.73
C ASN A 225 5.05 9.23 -8.97
N ALA A 226 4.35 8.84 -7.92
CA ALA A 226 2.99 8.32 -7.97
C ALA A 226 2.24 8.62 -6.67
N LYS A 227 0.93 8.36 -6.67
CA LYS A 227 0.09 8.52 -5.49
C LYS A 227 -0.42 7.17 -5.00
N LEU A 228 -0.38 6.97 -3.67
CA LEU A 228 -0.97 5.82 -3.00
C LEU A 228 -1.76 6.26 -1.77
N ASP A 229 -3.07 6.02 -1.78
CA ASP A 229 -3.93 6.10 -0.61
C ASP A 229 -4.34 4.69 -0.19
N ALA A 230 -3.90 4.22 0.98
CA ALA A 230 -4.21 2.88 1.44
C ALA A 230 -4.79 2.88 2.86
N ALA A 231 -5.94 2.22 3.04
CA ALA A 231 -6.63 2.14 4.31
C ALA A 231 -6.97 0.71 4.71
N ALA A 232 -6.63 0.34 5.94
CA ALA A 232 -7.02 -0.93 6.58
C ALA A 232 -7.90 -0.66 7.79
N ARG A 233 -9.10 -1.26 7.84
CA ARG A 233 -10.13 -0.95 8.83
C ARG A 233 -10.79 -2.21 9.39
N ASN A 234 -11.29 -2.10 10.62
CA ASN A 234 -12.18 -3.10 11.23
C ASN A 234 -11.60 -4.52 11.38
N GLY A 235 -10.27 -4.69 11.36
CA GLY A 235 -9.62 -5.94 11.74
C GLY A 235 -9.68 -6.16 13.25
N CYS A 236 -10.10 -7.34 13.71
CA CYS A 236 -10.14 -7.62 15.15
C CYS A 236 -8.75 -7.90 15.73
N SER A 237 -7.89 -8.57 14.98
CA SER A 237 -6.52 -8.91 15.41
C SER A 237 -5.47 -8.01 14.77
N VAL A 238 -5.59 -7.73 13.48
CA VAL A 238 -4.60 -6.98 12.72
C VAL A 238 -5.29 -5.99 11.79
N SER A 239 -4.86 -4.73 11.81
CA SER A 239 -5.15 -3.73 10.79
C SER A 239 -3.83 -3.07 10.40
N VAL A 240 -3.37 -3.30 9.16
CA VAL A 240 -2.11 -2.78 8.64
C VAL A 240 -2.34 -2.17 7.27
N ALA A 241 -2.03 -0.88 7.10
CA ALA A 241 -2.23 -0.25 5.79
C ALA A 241 -1.22 -0.75 4.75
N LEU A 242 0.06 -0.89 5.12
CA LEU A 242 1.10 -1.40 4.25
C LEU A 242 1.96 -2.41 5.00
N TYR A 243 1.98 -3.65 4.50
CA TYR A 243 2.74 -4.74 5.09
C TYR A 243 3.71 -5.34 4.08
N SER A 244 4.97 -5.48 4.47
CA SER A 244 5.97 -6.23 3.72
C SER A 244 6.62 -7.28 4.62
N PHE A 245 6.63 -8.50 4.14
CA PHE A 245 7.23 -9.64 4.83
C PHE A 245 8.15 -10.43 3.90
N GLY A 246 9.38 -10.68 4.33
CA GLY A 246 10.33 -11.44 3.51
C GLY A 246 11.29 -12.30 4.29
N GLY A 247 11.75 -13.37 3.64
CA GLY A 247 12.80 -14.25 4.16
C GLY A 247 14.18 -13.58 4.22
N LYS A 248 14.41 -12.61 3.32
CA LYS A 248 15.61 -11.75 3.28
C LYS A 248 15.22 -10.27 3.34
N ASP A 249 15.92 -9.44 2.57
CA ASP A 249 15.72 -8.01 2.51
C ASP A 249 14.27 -7.66 2.15
N THR A 250 13.68 -6.72 2.90
CA THR A 250 12.39 -6.11 2.57
C THR A 250 12.54 -4.61 2.44
N TYR A 251 11.93 -4.02 1.43
CA TYR A 251 12.04 -2.59 1.16
C TYR A 251 10.69 -1.95 0.94
N LEU A 252 10.42 -0.85 1.66
CA LEU A 252 9.47 0.17 1.25
C LEU A 252 10.29 1.37 0.74
N SER A 253 10.06 1.77 -0.49
CA SER A 253 10.68 2.94 -1.11
C SER A 253 9.62 3.91 -1.59
N ILE A 254 9.65 5.15 -1.10
CA ILE A 254 8.75 6.24 -1.48
C ILE A 254 9.65 7.36 -1.99
N THR A 255 9.65 7.60 -3.31
CA THR A 255 10.69 8.42 -3.98
C THR A 255 10.14 9.34 -5.05
N ASN A 256 10.94 10.34 -5.42
CA ASN A 256 10.75 11.19 -6.60
C ASN A 256 9.42 11.94 -6.67
N GLY A 257 8.99 12.53 -5.55
CA GLY A 257 7.74 13.29 -5.50
C GLY A 257 6.50 12.44 -5.28
N ALA A 258 6.67 11.20 -4.85
CA ALA A 258 5.53 10.37 -4.47
C ALA A 258 4.75 10.96 -3.29
N ASP A 259 3.43 10.80 -3.31
CA ASP A 259 2.51 11.21 -2.24
C ASP A 259 1.78 9.99 -1.71
N VAL A 260 2.08 9.61 -0.46
CA VAL A 260 1.57 8.39 0.14
C VAL A 260 0.80 8.69 1.41
N THR A 261 -0.46 8.27 1.46
CA THR A 261 -1.30 8.33 2.65
C THR A 261 -1.71 6.94 3.10
N LEU A 262 -1.39 6.61 4.34
CA LEU A 262 -1.66 5.32 4.95
C LEU A 262 -2.51 5.48 6.21
N VAL A 263 -3.60 4.71 6.29
CA VAL A 263 -4.51 4.73 7.44
C VAL A 263 -4.72 3.31 7.94
N ALA A 264 -4.35 3.07 9.20
CA ALA A 264 -4.74 1.87 9.92
C ALA A 264 -5.67 2.29 11.07
N SER A 265 -6.93 1.92 11.01
CA SER A 265 -7.92 2.39 11.98
C SER A 265 -8.66 1.23 12.64
N ASP A 266 -9.25 1.57 13.81
CA ASP A 266 -10.10 0.72 14.61
C ASP A 266 -9.42 -0.20 15.64
N ARG A 267 -10.14 -1.15 16.19
CA ARG A 267 -9.81 -1.85 17.42
C ARG A 267 -9.04 -3.15 17.17
N ALA A 268 -7.89 -3.09 16.53
CA ALA A 268 -7.05 -4.27 16.35
C ALA A 268 -6.08 -4.46 17.53
N ASP A 269 -5.64 -5.70 17.76
CA ASP A 269 -4.53 -5.99 18.68
C ASP A 269 -3.20 -5.46 18.14
N VAL A 270 -3.01 -5.55 16.82
CA VAL A 270 -1.90 -5.00 16.04
C VAL A 270 -2.47 -3.96 15.08
N LEU A 271 -1.98 -2.74 15.20
CA LEU A 271 -2.49 -1.61 14.45
C LEU A 271 -1.29 -0.80 13.93
N ASP A 272 -0.86 -1.07 12.72
CA ASP A 272 0.31 -0.43 12.14
C ASP A 272 -0.01 0.24 10.81
N GLY A 273 0.49 1.45 10.62
CA GLY A 273 0.42 2.12 9.32
C GLY A 273 1.33 1.45 8.30
N VAL A 274 2.59 1.32 8.64
CA VAL A 274 3.62 0.56 7.91
C VAL A 274 4.19 -0.52 8.81
N TRP A 275 4.20 -1.75 8.35
CA TRP A 275 4.92 -2.84 9.01
C TRP A 275 5.87 -3.53 8.04
N MET A 276 7.16 -3.36 8.29
CA MET A 276 8.23 -4.01 7.53
C MET A 276 8.90 -5.08 8.38
N LEU A 277 8.94 -6.31 7.88
CA LEU A 277 9.54 -7.46 8.60
C LEU A 277 10.44 -8.28 7.67
N ALA A 278 11.75 -8.21 7.90
CA ALA A 278 12.73 -9.12 7.30
C ALA A 278 13.11 -10.22 8.30
N GLN A 279 13.11 -11.47 7.87
CA GLN A 279 13.66 -12.56 8.68
C GLN A 279 15.19 -12.51 8.72
N ASP A 280 15.83 -12.13 7.59
CA ASP A 280 17.26 -11.95 7.45
C ASP A 280 17.55 -10.71 6.57
N GLY A 281 18.79 -10.18 6.56
CA GLY A 281 19.19 -9.04 5.74
C GLY A 281 18.70 -7.69 6.28
N VAL A 282 18.07 -6.87 5.44
CA VAL A 282 17.66 -5.50 5.79
C VAL A 282 16.14 -5.35 5.67
N SER A 283 15.53 -4.84 6.75
CA SER A 283 14.14 -4.35 6.72
C SER A 283 14.18 -2.82 6.60
N ARG A 284 13.92 -2.27 5.41
CA ARG A 284 14.14 -0.86 5.15
C ARG A 284 12.88 -0.11 4.75
N VAL A 285 12.66 1.04 5.38
CA VAL A 285 11.76 2.11 4.91
C VAL A 285 12.62 3.25 4.42
N LEU A 286 12.45 3.67 3.17
CA LEU A 286 13.08 4.85 2.58
C LEU A 286 11.98 5.81 2.14
N VAL A 287 12.05 7.06 2.61
CA VAL A 287 11.26 8.18 2.11
C VAL A 287 12.27 9.24 1.64
N GLU A 288 12.32 9.48 0.34
CA GLU A 288 13.29 10.41 -0.27
C GLU A 288 12.61 11.33 -1.28
N ASN A 289 12.77 12.65 -1.09
CA ASN A 289 12.17 13.70 -1.94
C ASN A 289 10.66 13.51 -2.14
N SER A 290 9.92 13.18 -1.07
CA SER A 290 8.52 12.72 -1.17
C SER A 290 7.72 13.08 0.07
N SER A 291 6.41 12.80 0.04
CA SER A 291 5.50 13.00 1.17
C SER A 291 4.94 11.67 1.64
N LEU A 292 4.93 11.47 2.97
CA LEU A 292 4.32 10.30 3.61
C LEU A 292 3.47 10.74 4.80
N THR A 293 2.18 10.45 4.74
CA THR A 293 1.25 10.63 5.86
C THR A 293 0.80 9.27 6.38
N VAL A 294 1.04 8.99 7.66
CA VAL A 294 0.64 7.73 8.30
C VAL A 294 -0.21 8.02 9.53
N ARG A 295 -1.44 7.53 9.53
CA ARG A 295 -2.36 7.64 10.66
C ARG A 295 -2.73 6.26 11.16
N CYS A 296 -2.27 5.97 12.38
CA CYS A 296 -2.49 4.68 13.02
C CYS A 296 -3.32 4.90 14.30
N GLY A 297 -4.55 4.37 14.30
CA GLY A 297 -5.50 4.53 15.40
C GLY A 297 -6.29 5.84 15.36
N ASP A 298 -7.26 5.93 16.26
CA ASP A 298 -8.12 7.11 16.45
C ASP A 298 -7.72 7.97 17.66
N GLY A 299 -6.56 7.68 18.26
CA GLY A 299 -6.09 8.34 19.48
C GLY A 299 -6.77 7.85 20.76
N THR A 300 -7.67 6.88 20.69
CA THR A 300 -8.41 6.38 21.86
C THR A 300 -7.64 5.35 22.71
N GLY A 301 -6.41 5.02 22.31
CA GLY A 301 -5.48 4.21 23.11
C GLY A 301 -5.80 2.72 23.19
N TYR A 302 -6.50 2.16 22.22
CA TYR A 302 -7.04 0.79 22.28
C TYR A 302 -6.14 -0.31 21.68
N SER A 303 -4.97 0.00 21.18
CA SER A 303 -4.03 -1.04 20.73
C SER A 303 -3.52 -1.85 21.93
N ARG A 304 -3.92 -3.11 22.03
CA ARG A 304 -3.53 -3.97 23.16
C ARG A 304 -2.11 -4.50 23.07
N LYS A 305 -1.59 -4.67 21.87
CA LYS A 305 -0.25 -5.23 21.64
C LYS A 305 0.73 -4.21 21.07
N HIS A 306 0.43 -3.61 19.96
CA HIS A 306 1.19 -2.48 19.43
C HIS A 306 0.37 -1.66 18.42
N GLY A 307 0.77 -0.40 18.27
CA GLY A 307 0.20 0.54 17.34
C GLY A 307 1.30 1.49 16.92
N TYR A 308 1.94 1.21 15.79
CA TYR A 308 3.03 2.01 15.27
C TYR A 308 2.62 2.70 13.97
N GLY A 309 2.98 3.98 13.83
CA GLY A 309 2.83 4.65 12.54
C GLY A 309 3.72 3.98 11.50
N ILE A 310 5.03 4.03 11.68
CA ILE A 310 6.02 3.38 10.83
C ILE A 310 6.83 2.41 11.68
N TYR A 311 6.77 1.12 11.33
CA TYR A 311 7.43 0.06 12.06
C TYR A 311 8.35 -0.76 11.15
N SER A 312 9.64 -0.76 11.45
CA SER A 312 10.64 -1.62 10.81
C SER A 312 11.21 -2.59 11.83
N GLN A 313 11.01 -3.88 11.60
CA GLN A 313 11.43 -4.95 12.50
C GLN A 313 12.31 -5.96 11.75
N SER A 314 13.27 -6.53 12.47
CA SER A 314 13.97 -7.72 12.00
C SER A 314 13.79 -8.90 12.96
N GLY A 315 13.76 -10.10 12.40
CA GLY A 315 13.56 -11.36 13.16
C GLY A 315 14.83 -12.12 13.49
N SER A 316 16.00 -11.74 12.95
CA SER A 316 17.27 -12.44 13.17
C SER A 316 18.36 -11.54 13.75
N GLN A 317 19.44 -12.16 14.25
CA GLN A 317 20.57 -11.44 14.80
C GLN A 317 21.33 -10.60 13.77
N SER A 318 21.30 -11.00 12.49
CA SER A 318 22.02 -10.36 11.39
C SER A 318 21.18 -9.35 10.62
N ALA A 319 19.86 -9.38 10.74
CA ALA A 319 18.98 -8.48 10.00
C ALA A 319 18.97 -7.07 10.62
N ILE A 320 19.00 -6.04 9.75
CA ILE A 320 19.10 -4.64 10.18
C ILE A 320 17.81 -3.91 9.86
N PRO A 321 16.99 -3.54 10.85
CA PRO A 321 15.87 -2.64 10.65
C PRO A 321 16.40 -1.22 10.40
N ARG A 322 15.84 -0.59 9.35
CA ARG A 322 16.32 0.71 8.91
C ARG A 322 15.17 1.60 8.46
N ILE A 323 15.18 2.85 8.90
CA ILE A 323 14.26 3.89 8.44
C ILE A 323 15.10 5.10 8.03
N ASP A 324 15.03 5.51 6.78
CA ASP A 324 15.70 6.68 6.23
C ASP A 324 14.66 7.68 5.73
N ILE A 325 14.70 8.90 6.23
CA ILE A 325 13.85 10.03 5.81
C ILE A 325 14.79 11.12 5.32
N ILE A 326 14.75 11.41 4.01
CA ILE A 326 15.74 12.26 3.34
C ILE A 326 15.00 13.28 2.49
N ASN A 327 15.19 14.58 2.77
CA ASN A 327 14.56 15.68 2.05
C ASN A 327 13.06 15.45 1.81
N SER A 328 12.31 15.08 2.86
CA SER A 328 10.94 14.60 2.74
C SER A 328 10.05 15.16 3.84
N ASN A 329 8.74 15.20 3.56
CA ASN A 329 7.72 15.51 4.52
C ASN A 329 7.09 14.24 5.05
N VAL A 330 7.18 14.00 6.36
CA VAL A 330 6.57 12.84 7.00
C VAL A 330 5.70 13.27 8.16
N GLU A 331 4.42 12.92 8.11
CA GLU A 331 3.49 12.97 9.25
C GLU A 331 3.17 11.55 9.66
N ALA A 332 3.55 11.15 10.86
CA ALA A 332 3.29 9.82 11.37
C ALA A 332 2.66 9.86 12.75
N SER A 333 1.65 9.03 12.97
CA SER A 333 1.04 8.84 14.28
C SER A 333 0.84 7.36 14.59
N GLY A 334 0.96 7.00 15.88
CA GLY A 334 0.72 5.66 16.37
C GLY A 334 0.43 5.65 17.87
N ASN A 335 -0.43 4.75 18.31
CA ASN A 335 -0.81 4.67 19.73
C ASN A 335 0.35 4.30 20.66
N THR A 336 1.35 3.58 20.15
CA THR A 336 2.55 3.18 20.89
C THR A 336 3.72 4.09 20.55
N ALA A 337 4.05 4.23 19.28
CA ALA A 337 5.05 5.18 18.79
C ALA A 337 4.71 5.57 17.33
N ALA A 338 5.04 6.80 16.95
CA ALA A 338 4.88 7.24 15.57
C ALA A 338 5.86 6.53 14.63
N ILE A 339 7.12 6.38 15.05
CA ILE A 339 8.20 5.76 14.26
C ILE A 339 9.01 4.86 15.19
N TYR A 340 9.20 3.59 14.79
CA TYR A 340 9.97 2.62 15.56
C TYR A 340 10.76 1.66 14.67
N ALA A 341 12.07 1.63 14.84
CA ALA A 341 12.97 0.64 14.25
C ALA A 341 13.53 -0.26 15.35
N VAL A 342 13.33 -1.58 15.27
CA VAL A 342 13.77 -2.51 16.33
C VAL A 342 14.37 -3.79 15.77
N ASN A 343 15.51 -4.19 16.32
CA ASN A 343 16.10 -5.49 16.08
C ASN A 343 15.87 -6.40 17.29
N LEU A 344 15.29 -7.56 17.06
CA LEU A 344 15.11 -8.59 18.10
C LEU A 344 16.40 -9.39 18.37
N GLY A 345 17.47 -9.17 17.59
CA GLY A 345 18.80 -9.71 17.76
C GLY A 345 19.83 -8.65 18.18
N ASP A 346 21.09 -8.83 17.77
CA ASP A 346 22.22 -8.03 18.22
C ASP A 346 22.63 -6.90 17.25
N ALA A 347 22.19 -6.93 15.98
CA ALA A 347 22.54 -5.89 15.02
C ALA A 347 21.85 -4.57 15.39
N ALA A 348 22.59 -3.47 15.32
CA ALA A 348 22.07 -2.16 15.66
C ALA A 348 21.04 -1.67 14.61
N PRO A 349 19.85 -1.23 15.03
CA PRO A 349 18.90 -0.57 14.15
C PRO A 349 19.43 0.77 13.64
N CYS A 350 18.86 1.29 12.55
CA CYS A 350 19.21 2.58 11.99
C CYS A 350 17.94 3.42 11.77
N LEU A 351 17.95 4.66 12.26
CA LEU A 351 16.92 5.66 12.00
C LEU A 351 17.63 6.97 11.63
N THR A 352 17.53 7.36 10.36
CA THR A 352 18.21 8.53 9.80
C THR A 352 17.18 9.58 9.36
N ILE A 353 17.42 10.83 9.73
CA ILE A 353 16.70 12.00 9.23
C ILE A 353 17.77 12.94 8.66
N ASP A 354 17.75 13.17 7.35
CA ASP A 354 18.84 13.86 6.64
C ASP A 354 18.30 14.65 5.42
N GLY A 355 19.19 15.24 4.65
CA GLY A 355 18.84 15.98 3.43
C GLY A 355 18.02 17.24 3.70
N GLY A 356 18.25 17.90 4.86
CA GLY A 356 17.45 19.06 5.27
C GLY A 356 16.18 18.74 6.03
N SER A 357 15.75 17.47 6.10
CA SER A 357 14.61 17.05 6.91
C SER A 357 14.87 17.29 8.40
N VAL A 358 13.90 17.87 9.12
CA VAL A 358 14.01 18.13 10.55
C VAL A 358 12.72 17.73 11.28
N VAL A 359 12.85 17.25 12.52
CA VAL A 359 11.70 16.96 13.38
C VAL A 359 11.13 18.28 13.90
N THR A 360 9.91 18.58 13.53
CA THR A 360 9.18 19.79 13.97
C THR A 360 8.18 19.47 15.07
N THR A 361 7.66 18.23 15.11
CA THR A 361 6.83 17.72 16.21
C THR A 361 7.35 16.36 16.65
N PRO A 362 7.59 16.13 17.95
CA PRO A 362 7.60 17.13 19.02
C PRO A 362 8.73 18.16 18.85
N ALA A 363 8.52 19.38 19.32
CA ALA A 363 9.54 20.41 19.24
C ALA A 363 10.83 19.97 19.95
N GLY A 364 11.98 20.02 19.23
CA GLY A 364 13.25 19.50 19.73
C GLY A 364 13.32 17.98 19.82
N GLY A 365 12.40 17.27 19.15
CA GLY A 365 12.41 15.81 19.08
C GLY A 365 13.68 15.26 18.43
N THR A 366 14.17 14.16 18.95
CA THR A 366 15.41 13.50 18.49
C THR A 366 15.23 11.99 18.37
N VAL A 367 16.15 11.36 17.65
CA VAL A 367 16.25 9.89 17.65
C VAL A 367 16.79 9.45 19.02
N ARG A 368 16.08 8.52 19.65
CA ARG A 368 16.37 7.99 20.99
C ARG A 368 16.52 6.47 20.93
N GLU A 369 17.49 5.97 21.67
CA GLU A 369 17.66 4.53 21.89
C GLU A 369 16.62 4.00 22.88
N THR A 370 16.25 2.73 22.69
CA THR A 370 15.41 1.98 23.64
C THR A 370 16.21 0.84 24.29
N ALA A 371 15.82 0.42 25.49
CA ALA A 371 16.47 -0.70 26.19
C ALA A 371 16.35 -2.03 25.41
N GLY A 372 15.38 -2.15 24.49
CA GLY A 372 15.14 -3.34 23.67
C GLY A 372 15.83 -3.31 22.30
N ASN A 373 17.01 -2.72 22.15
CA ASN A 373 17.74 -2.60 20.87
C ASN A 373 16.89 -1.99 19.76
N GLY A 374 16.28 -0.85 20.04
CA GLY A 374 15.45 -0.11 19.10
C GLY A 374 15.74 1.38 19.07
N LEU A 375 15.22 2.05 18.04
CA LEU A 375 15.30 3.50 17.86
C LEU A 375 13.89 4.07 17.65
N VAL A 376 13.55 5.13 18.38
CA VAL A 376 12.29 5.87 18.27
C VAL A 376 12.56 7.37 18.11
N ILE A 377 11.56 8.12 17.68
CA ILE A 377 11.54 9.57 17.87
C ILE A 377 10.94 9.86 19.24
N GLY A 378 11.58 10.73 20.00
CA GLY A 378 11.12 11.10 21.33
C GLY A 378 11.56 12.49 21.75
N ALA A 379 11.13 12.92 22.93
CA ALA A 379 11.60 14.15 23.54
C ALA A 379 13.12 14.12 23.74
N ALA A 380 13.77 15.29 23.67
CA ALA A 380 15.22 15.39 23.86
C ALA A 380 15.66 14.78 25.21
N GLY A 381 16.68 13.96 25.20
CA GLY A 381 17.18 13.26 26.36
C GLY A 381 18.38 12.37 26.04
N SER A 382 19.14 11.94 27.03
CA SER A 382 20.37 11.15 26.83
C SER A 382 20.27 9.71 27.33
N SER A 383 19.27 9.36 28.13
CA SER A 383 19.09 7.99 28.63
C SER A 383 18.23 7.16 27.70
N ALA A 384 18.52 5.86 27.56
CA ALA A 384 17.71 4.95 26.80
C ALA A 384 16.28 4.84 27.38
N ILE A 385 15.27 4.83 26.51
CA ILE A 385 13.87 4.66 26.87
C ILE A 385 13.66 3.20 27.28
N GLN A 386 13.22 2.97 28.52
CA GLN A 386 13.11 1.62 29.07
C GLN A 386 11.95 0.82 28.49
N ASP A 387 10.82 1.47 28.24
CA ASP A 387 9.62 0.83 27.68
C ASP A 387 8.93 1.80 26.71
N VAL A 388 8.89 1.42 25.44
CA VAL A 388 8.28 2.22 24.36
C VAL A 388 6.78 2.39 24.55
N ARG A 389 6.11 1.44 25.20
CA ARG A 389 4.65 1.45 25.37
C ARG A 389 4.19 2.40 26.49
N THR A 390 4.95 2.49 27.55
CA THR A 390 4.55 3.22 28.77
C THR A 390 5.25 4.54 28.96
N SER A 391 6.35 4.80 28.23
CA SER A 391 7.11 6.04 28.38
C SER A 391 6.40 7.22 27.70
N ASP A 392 6.28 8.31 28.46
CA ASP A 392 5.79 9.60 27.92
C ASP A 392 6.83 10.34 27.07
N GLU A 393 8.09 9.87 27.09
CA GLU A 393 9.16 10.42 26.25
C GLU A 393 9.08 9.97 24.79
N VAL A 394 8.30 8.92 24.48
CA VAL A 394 8.09 8.42 23.13
C VAL A 394 7.08 9.30 22.38
N ALA A 395 7.47 9.79 21.23
CA ALA A 395 6.55 10.56 20.38
C ALA A 395 5.52 9.63 19.71
N ARG A 396 4.25 9.83 20.02
CA ARG A 396 3.11 9.15 19.38
C ARG A 396 2.61 9.88 18.15
N SER A 397 3.04 11.12 17.96
CA SER A 397 2.83 11.92 16.75
C SER A 397 4.14 12.60 16.40
N VAL A 398 4.55 12.48 15.17
CA VAL A 398 5.79 13.04 14.63
C VAL A 398 5.48 13.76 13.33
N VAL A 399 5.99 14.97 13.21
CA VAL A 399 6.04 15.70 11.95
C VAL A 399 7.51 15.99 11.65
N ILE A 400 7.93 15.56 10.47
CA ILE A 400 9.25 15.84 9.89
C ILE A 400 8.99 16.64 8.63
N SER A 401 9.62 17.81 8.53
CA SER A 401 9.50 18.68 7.36
C SER A 401 10.83 18.78 6.64
N SER A 402 10.80 18.76 5.31
CA SER A 402 11.97 19.11 4.50
C SER A 402 12.34 20.57 4.77
N GLY A 403 13.64 20.84 4.95
CA GLY A 403 14.14 22.18 5.23
C GLY A 403 13.99 23.17 4.06
N ASP A 404 13.71 22.69 2.89
CA ASP A 404 13.44 23.46 1.69
C ASP A 404 11.94 23.78 1.53
N ALA A 405 11.30 24.28 2.59
CA ALA A 405 10.18 25.17 2.36
C ALA A 405 10.79 26.42 1.69
N VAL A 406 10.98 26.37 0.38
CA VAL A 406 11.18 27.56 -0.44
C VAL A 406 9.99 28.44 -0.13
N GLU A 407 10.25 29.50 0.68
CA GLU A 407 9.28 30.57 0.87
C GLU A 407 8.84 30.94 -0.56
N PRO A 408 7.55 30.85 -0.90
CA PRO A 408 7.12 31.11 -2.25
C PRO A 408 7.64 32.50 -2.62
N GLU A 409 8.46 32.53 -3.65
CA GLU A 409 9.03 33.79 -4.16
C GLU A 409 7.90 34.80 -4.22
N PRO A 410 8.01 35.97 -3.56
CA PRO A 410 6.89 36.92 -3.48
C PRO A 410 6.44 37.17 -4.92
N THR A 411 5.20 36.80 -5.21
CA THR A 411 4.57 36.99 -6.52
C THR A 411 4.91 38.40 -6.96
N PRO A 412 5.60 38.61 -8.10
CA PRO A 412 6.01 39.94 -8.53
C PRO A 412 4.76 40.80 -8.53
N GLN A 413 4.79 41.87 -7.72
CA GLN A 413 3.69 42.81 -7.62
C GLN A 413 3.44 43.33 -9.02
N PRO A 414 2.22 43.21 -9.56
CA PRO A 414 1.95 43.69 -10.92
C PRO A 414 2.39 45.13 -11.02
N GLU A 415 3.23 45.39 -11.99
CA GLU A 415 3.71 46.76 -12.32
C GLU A 415 2.49 47.67 -12.45
N PRO A 416 2.47 48.87 -11.83
CA PRO A 416 1.33 49.77 -11.90
C PRO A 416 1.03 50.05 -13.37
N THR A 417 -0.15 49.68 -13.82
CA THR A 417 -0.66 49.93 -15.16
C THR A 417 -0.55 51.47 -15.43
N PRO A 418 0.13 51.92 -16.47
CA PRO A 418 0.21 53.32 -16.78
C PRO A 418 -1.18 53.90 -16.96
N ALA A 419 -1.43 55.05 -16.33
CA ALA A 419 -2.71 55.75 -16.36
C ALA A 419 -3.16 55.97 -17.83
N PRO A 420 -4.45 55.75 -18.15
CA PRO A 420 -4.96 55.94 -19.49
C PRO A 420 -4.91 57.44 -19.84
N THR A 421 -4.18 57.71 -20.92
CA THR A 421 -4.13 59.04 -21.56
C THR A 421 -5.53 59.36 -22.09
N SER A 422 -6.14 60.40 -21.59
CA SER A 422 -7.45 60.90 -22.01
C SER A 422 -7.39 61.33 -23.47
N GLN A 423 -8.17 60.71 -24.34
CA GLN A 423 -8.47 61.17 -25.69
C GLN A 423 -9.96 61.50 -25.76
N PRO A 424 -10.31 62.66 -26.30
CA PRO A 424 -11.69 63.14 -26.29
C PRO A 424 -12.49 62.70 -27.51
N GLY A 425 -13.73 62.38 -27.30
CA GLY A 425 -14.84 62.68 -28.18
C GLY A 425 -15.41 61.67 -29.11
N GLY A 426 -16.68 61.41 -28.94
CA GLY A 426 -17.57 61.14 -30.07
C GLY A 426 -18.53 59.97 -29.99
N GLY A 427 -19.78 60.25 -29.61
CA GLY A 427 -20.97 59.74 -30.35
C GLY A 427 -21.62 58.41 -29.92
N SER A 428 -22.69 58.54 -29.17
CA SER A 428 -24.08 58.04 -29.39
C SER A 428 -24.32 56.61 -29.88
N GLU A 429 -25.07 55.91 -29.18
CA GLU A 429 -26.41 55.29 -29.33
C GLU A 429 -26.53 53.83 -28.80
N THR A 430 -27.43 53.74 -27.86
CA THR A 430 -28.55 52.79 -27.65
C THR A 430 -28.37 51.29 -27.79
N GLY A 431 -28.75 50.59 -26.73
CA GLY A 431 -29.19 49.21 -26.82
C GLY A 431 -29.05 48.32 -25.57
N THR A 432 -29.94 48.50 -24.58
CA THR A 432 -30.16 47.48 -23.53
C THR A 432 -30.84 46.24 -24.10
N PRO A 433 -30.56 45.04 -23.65
CA PRO A 433 -31.48 44.42 -22.73
C PRO A 433 -30.87 43.71 -21.52
N SER A 434 -31.58 43.90 -20.46
CA SER A 434 -31.55 43.28 -19.17
C SER A 434 -31.76 41.75 -19.25
N VAL A 435 -30.92 40.95 -18.55
CA VAL A 435 -31.26 39.58 -18.22
C VAL A 435 -31.15 39.38 -16.71
N THR A 436 -32.29 39.11 -16.13
CA THR A 436 -32.52 38.81 -14.72
C THR A 436 -32.03 37.44 -14.36
N LEU A 437 -31.15 37.34 -13.40
CA LEU A 437 -30.76 36.05 -12.78
C LEU A 437 -31.65 35.76 -11.58
N THR A 438 -32.42 34.72 -11.66
CA THR A 438 -33.26 34.20 -10.59
C THR A 438 -32.42 33.22 -9.73
N GLN A 439 -32.35 33.58 -8.45
CA GLN A 439 -31.69 32.77 -7.42
C GLN A 439 -32.70 31.77 -6.86
N ALA A 440 -32.38 30.46 -6.91
CA ALA A 440 -33.17 29.44 -6.25
C ALA A 440 -32.44 28.99 -4.98
N SER A 441 -33.02 29.26 -3.84
CA SER A 441 -32.65 28.72 -2.54
C SER A 441 -33.38 27.43 -2.29
N SER A 442 -32.64 26.34 -1.90
CA SER A 442 -33.24 25.12 -1.38
C SER A 442 -32.83 24.92 0.07
N THR A 443 -33.83 24.89 0.92
CA THR A 443 -33.78 24.62 2.35
C THR A 443 -33.59 23.13 2.63
N ALA A 444 -32.64 22.79 3.49
CA ALA A 444 -32.44 21.45 4.01
C ALA A 444 -33.33 21.20 5.23
N ALA A 445 -33.99 20.05 5.25
CA ALA A 445 -34.72 19.53 6.41
C ALA A 445 -33.88 18.44 7.10
N ALA A 446 -33.73 18.62 8.41
CA ALA A 446 -33.07 17.66 9.30
C ALA A 446 -34.06 16.61 9.78
N SER A 447 -33.68 15.35 9.81
CA SER A 447 -34.35 14.29 10.55
C SER A 447 -33.37 13.52 11.42
N LYS A 448 -33.73 13.38 12.71
CA LYS A 448 -33.02 12.73 13.78
C LYS A 448 -33.48 11.27 13.91
N PRO A 449 -32.61 10.29 14.18
CA PRO A 449 -33.04 8.95 14.53
C PRO A 449 -32.98 8.67 16.03
N ALA A 450 -33.87 7.80 16.47
CA ALA A 450 -33.88 7.21 17.81
C ALA A 450 -33.51 5.74 17.73
N ALA A 451 -33.00 5.32 18.87
CA ALA A 451 -33.15 4.01 19.52
C ALA A 451 -31.93 3.10 19.61
N LYS A 452 -31.66 2.94 20.87
CA LYS A 452 -30.71 2.15 21.62
C LYS A 452 -31.10 0.65 21.61
N ALA A 453 -30.12 -0.23 21.38
CA ALA A 453 -30.25 -1.63 21.79
C ALA A 453 -28.97 -2.08 22.51
N THR A 454 -29.14 -2.50 23.75
CA THR A 454 -28.12 -3.04 24.64
C THR A 454 -28.01 -4.54 24.38
N ALA A 455 -26.82 -5.05 24.12
CA ALA A 455 -26.59 -6.50 24.15
C ALA A 455 -25.37 -6.81 25.04
N ALA A 456 -25.53 -7.86 25.81
CA ALA A 456 -24.71 -8.28 26.93
C ALA A 456 -23.32 -8.79 26.49
N GLN A 457 -22.34 -8.37 27.29
CA GLN A 457 -20.94 -8.74 27.18
C GLN A 457 -20.70 -10.05 27.93
N LYS A 458 -20.23 -11.07 27.21
CA LYS A 458 -19.75 -12.32 27.85
C LYS A 458 -18.20 -12.21 27.97
N SER A 459 -17.75 -12.21 29.22
CA SER A 459 -16.33 -12.17 29.57
C SER A 459 -15.63 -13.48 29.18
N VAL A 460 -14.56 -13.39 28.38
CA VAL A 460 -13.59 -14.46 28.19
C VAL A 460 -12.30 -14.06 28.89
N GLY A 461 -11.76 -15.00 29.65
CA GLY A 461 -10.74 -14.81 30.66
C GLY A 461 -9.40 -14.22 30.16
N ALA A 462 -8.77 -13.53 31.08
CA ALA A 462 -7.46 -12.91 30.93
C ALA A 462 -6.37 -13.95 30.66
N LEU A 463 -5.63 -13.81 29.58
CA LEU A 463 -4.34 -14.45 29.36
C LEU A 463 -3.23 -13.51 29.80
N ALA A 464 -2.31 -14.06 30.57
CA ALA A 464 -1.21 -13.36 31.22
C ALA A 464 -0.32 -12.62 30.24
N ALA A 465 0.08 -11.39 30.62
CA ALA A 465 1.08 -10.59 29.94
C ALA A 465 2.46 -11.22 30.15
N THR A 466 2.93 -11.98 29.16
CA THR A 466 4.34 -12.29 28.98
C THR A 466 4.76 -11.73 27.63
N GLY A 467 5.76 -10.88 27.66
CA GLY A 467 6.35 -10.26 26.46
C GLY A 467 7.05 -11.31 25.60
N ASP A 468 6.28 -12.05 24.83
CA ASP A 468 6.82 -13.15 24.04
C ASP A 468 6.83 -12.78 22.57
N SER A 469 8.02 -12.45 22.07
CA SER A 469 8.31 -12.19 20.65
C SER A 469 7.95 -13.39 19.74
N ALA A 470 7.83 -14.59 20.31
CA ALA A 470 7.36 -15.78 19.59
C ALA A 470 5.87 -15.69 19.20
N ALA A 471 5.04 -14.95 19.95
CA ALA A 471 3.62 -14.76 19.62
C ALA A 471 3.42 -13.85 18.39
N MET A 472 4.38 -12.99 18.11
CA MET A 472 4.35 -12.08 16.95
C MET A 472 4.66 -12.80 15.65
N ALA A 473 5.66 -13.69 15.66
CA ALA A 473 5.96 -14.55 14.52
C ALA A 473 4.78 -15.50 14.19
N ALA A 474 4.05 -15.95 15.22
CA ALA A 474 2.85 -16.77 15.02
C ALA A 474 1.67 -15.98 14.44
N THR A 475 1.58 -14.67 14.69
CA THR A 475 0.52 -13.83 14.10
C THR A 475 0.83 -13.52 12.63
N ALA A 476 2.09 -13.29 12.28
CA ALA A 476 2.54 -13.16 10.89
C ALA A 476 2.32 -14.47 10.10
N LEU A 477 2.63 -15.64 10.70
CA LEU A 477 2.31 -16.95 10.12
C LEU A 477 0.79 -17.19 10.02
N GLY A 478 -0.03 -16.61 10.89
CA GLY A 478 -1.49 -16.71 10.85
C GLY A 478 -2.10 -15.99 9.64
N ILE A 479 -1.48 -14.92 9.15
CA ILE A 479 -1.89 -14.25 7.91
C ILE A 479 -1.51 -15.13 6.70
N ALA A 480 -0.33 -15.77 6.74
CA ALA A 480 0.14 -16.69 5.70
C ALA A 480 -0.51 -18.09 5.77
N GLY A 481 -0.97 -18.52 6.96
CA GLY A 481 -1.40 -19.90 7.26
C GLY A 481 -2.77 -20.32 6.76
N ALA A 482 -3.53 -19.48 6.07
CA ALA A 482 -4.82 -19.89 5.48
C ALA A 482 -4.67 -20.68 4.15
N SER A 483 -3.46 -20.91 3.69
CA SER A 483 -3.17 -21.82 2.57
C SER A 483 -2.23 -22.93 3.05
N VAL A 484 -2.81 -23.95 3.69
CA VAL A 484 -2.10 -25.13 4.16
C VAL A 484 -1.64 -25.96 2.98
N ILE A 485 -0.32 -26.06 2.81
CA ILE A 485 0.32 -27.36 2.54
C ILE A 485 1.50 -27.43 3.51
N GLY A 486 1.49 -28.49 4.33
CA GLY A 486 2.41 -28.68 5.43
C GLY A 486 3.87 -28.72 5.00
N ALA A 487 4.65 -27.77 5.45
CA ALA A 487 6.08 -27.90 5.62
C ALA A 487 6.33 -28.18 7.11
N GLY A 488 6.61 -29.43 7.44
CA GLY A 488 6.95 -29.87 8.78
C GLY A 488 8.19 -29.14 9.28
N PHE A 489 8.06 -28.37 10.34
CA PHE A 489 9.17 -27.88 11.13
C PHE A 489 9.82 -29.06 11.84
N VAL A 490 10.94 -29.55 11.31
CA VAL A 490 11.83 -30.44 12.05
C VAL A 490 12.63 -29.58 13.03
N ALA A 491 12.14 -29.52 14.27
CA ALA A 491 12.93 -29.01 15.36
C ALA A 491 14.13 -29.94 15.61
N SER A 492 15.31 -29.56 15.14
CA SER A 492 16.56 -30.21 15.43
C SER A 492 16.92 -30.00 16.92
N LYS A 493 16.53 -30.94 17.75
CA LYS A 493 16.95 -31.02 19.13
C LYS A 493 18.41 -31.50 19.15
N ARG A 494 19.38 -30.56 19.21
CA ARG A 494 20.78 -30.91 19.52
C ARG A 494 20.85 -31.46 20.94
N ARG A 495 21.05 -32.76 21.06
CA ARG A 495 21.53 -33.40 22.28
C ARG A 495 23.04 -33.15 22.37
N ASN A 496 23.43 -32.47 23.44
CA ASN A 496 24.82 -32.47 23.90
C ASN A 496 25.19 -33.88 24.38
N ARG A 497 26.24 -34.38 23.84
CA ARG A 497 27.21 -35.27 24.50
C ARG A 497 28.59 -34.82 24.12
#